data_dc55de5f46596758e863482772c777ec
#
_entry.id   dc55de5f46596758e863482772c777ec
#
_cell.length_a   1.000
_cell.length_b   1.000
_cell.length_c   1.000
_cell.angle_alpha   90.00
_cell.angle_beta   90.00
_cell.angle_gamma   90.00
#
_symmetry.space_group_name_H-M   'P 1'
#
loop_
_entity.id
_entity.type
_entity.pdbx_description
1 polymer ?
#
loop_
_entity_poly.entity_id
_entity_poly.type
_entity_poly.pdbx_seq_one_letter_code
_entity_poly.pdbx_strand_id
1 'polypeptide(L)'
;HSDSSAASDVYKRQHVDFSYEVSRSLAACEGALLVVDASQGVEAQTLANVYLALEHNLEIIPVLNKIDLPGAEPERVKQEIEEIIGLDCSGAILASAKEGIGIAEILESIVQYVPPPQDTIREQLRALIFDSYYDPYRGVIVYFRVMDGTIAKGDRVRLMASRKEYDIDDLGVLSPTQQPVQELHAGEVGYFSAAIKAVEDARVGDTVTLAKKQAQAPLPGYTEAKPMVFCGLFPTDADQFPDLREALDKLKLNDAALSYEPETSSAMGFGFRCGFLGLLHMEIVQERLEREYDLDLIVTSPSVVYQVTTSKEDVILVDNPNLLPDPNIREKIEEPYVQVEMITPEEYVGTLMELGQSRRGVFKDMKYLAQGRTTLVYEIPLAEVVTDFFDQMKSRSRGYASMEYHLIGYRENPLVKLDIMINAEPVDALAVIVHRDKAYGVGRALTEKLKELIPRHQFKVPIQASIGSKVIASEHIPALRKDVLAKCYGGDISRKKKLLQKQAKGKKRMKSLGTVDVPQEAFMAVLRLD
;
A
#
# COMPACT_ATOMS: atom_id res chain seq x y z
N HIS A 1 17.09 -17.49 -7.88
CA HIS A 1 15.83 -17.00 -7.24
C HIS A 1 15.89 -15.54 -6.75
N SER A 2 17.07 -14.88 -6.72
CA SER A 2 17.22 -13.47 -6.32
C SER A 2 16.90 -12.45 -7.42
N ASP A 3 16.96 -12.86 -8.69
CA ASP A 3 16.81 -11.93 -9.83
C ASP A 3 15.36 -11.55 -10.16
N SER A 4 14.37 -12.36 -9.76
CA SER A 4 12.95 -12.07 -10.03
C SER A 4 12.36 -11.07 -9.03
N SER A 5 12.91 -10.95 -7.81
CA SER A 5 12.46 -10.00 -6.81
C SER A 5 12.86 -8.56 -7.16
N ALA A 6 14.11 -8.35 -7.61
CA ALA A 6 14.59 -7.03 -7.99
C ALA A 6 13.84 -6.46 -9.21
N ALA A 7 13.56 -7.27 -10.24
CA ALA A 7 12.78 -6.85 -11.41
C ALA A 7 11.31 -6.55 -11.05
N SER A 8 10.73 -7.32 -10.13
CA SER A 8 9.39 -7.08 -9.60
C SER A 8 9.31 -5.76 -8.81
N ASP A 9 10.32 -5.45 -8.00
CA ASP A 9 10.38 -4.22 -7.21
C ASP A 9 10.50 -2.96 -8.09
N VAL A 10 11.27 -3.02 -9.17
CA VAL A 10 11.39 -1.89 -10.12
C VAL A 10 10.06 -1.60 -10.82
N TYR A 11 9.32 -2.62 -11.24
CA TYR A 11 8.02 -2.43 -11.88
C TYR A 11 6.96 -1.85 -10.91
N LYS A 12 6.99 -2.27 -9.65
CA LYS A 12 6.04 -1.84 -8.61
C LYS A 12 6.22 -0.37 -8.21
N ARG A 13 7.43 0.20 -8.33
CA ARG A 13 7.71 1.63 -8.01
C ARG A 13 6.98 2.64 -8.92
N GLN A 14 6.34 2.21 -9.98
CA GLN A 14 5.54 3.09 -10.86
C GLN A 14 4.10 3.33 -10.35
N HIS A 15 3.66 2.63 -9.30
CA HIS A 15 2.34 2.81 -8.72
C HIS A 15 2.31 4.04 -7.79
N VAL A 16 1.14 4.68 -7.68
CA VAL A 16 0.91 5.86 -6.82
C VAL A 16 1.36 5.66 -5.38
N ASP A 17 1.25 4.44 -4.85
CA ASP A 17 1.67 4.10 -3.48
C ASP A 17 3.17 4.31 -3.24
N PHE A 18 3.99 4.34 -4.31
CA PHE A 18 5.46 4.44 -4.23
C PHE A 18 6.02 5.80 -4.67
N SER A 19 5.21 6.83 -4.77
CA SER A 19 5.66 8.21 -5.10
C SER A 19 6.78 8.70 -4.18
N TYR A 20 6.76 8.29 -2.91
CA TYR A 20 7.81 8.56 -1.95
C TYR A 20 9.17 7.94 -2.35
N GLU A 21 9.19 6.69 -2.82
CA GLU A 21 10.42 6.03 -3.27
C GLU A 21 10.94 6.62 -4.58
N VAL A 22 10.04 7.03 -5.48
CA VAL A 22 10.40 7.74 -6.71
C VAL A 22 11.09 9.06 -6.38
N SER A 23 10.52 9.88 -5.51
CA SER A 23 11.11 11.15 -5.08
C SER A 23 12.52 10.95 -4.50
N ARG A 24 12.74 9.92 -3.69
CA ARG A 24 14.07 9.60 -3.14
C ARG A 24 15.09 9.26 -4.24
N SER A 25 14.67 8.45 -5.20
CA SER A 25 15.55 8.06 -6.30
C SER A 25 15.90 9.24 -7.19
N LEU A 26 14.93 10.11 -7.50
CA LEU A 26 15.15 11.31 -8.32
C LEU A 26 16.11 12.30 -7.65
N ALA A 27 16.04 12.47 -6.33
CA ALA A 27 16.98 13.34 -5.61
C ALA A 27 18.45 12.88 -5.68
N ALA A 28 18.70 11.65 -6.11
CA ALA A 28 20.04 11.10 -6.30
C ALA A 28 20.51 11.11 -7.77
N CYS A 29 19.83 11.85 -8.65
CA CYS A 29 20.11 11.88 -10.09
C CYS A 29 20.29 13.31 -10.61
N GLU A 30 20.95 13.46 -11.74
CA GLU A 30 21.03 14.69 -12.54
C GLU A 30 20.10 14.68 -13.74
N GLY A 31 19.64 13.52 -14.16
CA GLY A 31 18.72 13.36 -15.28
C GLY A 31 17.77 12.18 -15.09
N ALA A 32 16.70 12.19 -15.88
CA ALA A 32 15.69 11.16 -15.87
C ALA A 32 15.29 10.77 -17.30
N LEU A 33 15.05 9.49 -17.55
CA LEU A 33 14.43 9.02 -18.78
C LEU A 33 12.91 8.99 -18.57
N LEU A 34 12.18 9.79 -19.35
CA LEU A 34 10.72 9.75 -19.39
C LEU A 34 10.29 8.67 -20.38
N VAL A 35 10.05 7.48 -19.88
CA VAL A 35 9.64 6.34 -20.71
C VAL A 35 8.12 6.29 -20.82
N VAL A 36 7.60 6.53 -22.04
CA VAL A 36 6.16 6.52 -22.33
C VAL A 36 5.83 5.37 -23.27
N ASP A 37 4.73 4.68 -23.02
CA ASP A 37 4.22 3.63 -23.91
C ASP A 37 3.63 4.26 -25.18
N ALA A 38 4.20 3.92 -26.34
CA ALA A 38 3.78 4.46 -27.63
C ALA A 38 2.35 4.06 -28.03
N SER A 39 1.74 3.07 -27.38
CA SER A 39 0.37 2.65 -27.62
C SER A 39 -0.65 3.30 -26.67
N GLN A 40 -0.25 3.56 -25.42
CA GLN A 40 -1.14 4.11 -24.39
C GLN A 40 -1.01 5.64 -24.25
N GLY A 41 0.19 6.21 -24.46
CA GLY A 41 0.47 7.64 -24.31
C GLY A 41 0.68 8.06 -22.84
N VAL A 42 0.41 9.35 -22.56
CA VAL A 42 0.66 9.94 -21.23
C VAL A 42 -0.39 9.47 -20.22
N GLU A 43 0.06 8.94 -19.09
CA GLU A 43 -0.78 8.54 -17.96
C GLU A 43 -0.66 9.51 -16.78
N ALA A 44 -1.57 9.43 -15.79
CA ALA A 44 -1.54 10.29 -14.60
C ALA A 44 -0.21 10.17 -13.83
N GLN A 45 0.30 8.94 -13.71
CA GLN A 45 1.60 8.67 -13.08
C GLN A 45 2.77 9.27 -13.85
N THR A 46 2.68 9.31 -15.19
CA THR A 46 3.67 9.99 -16.03
C THR A 46 3.78 11.47 -15.65
N LEU A 47 2.64 12.15 -15.51
CA LEU A 47 2.59 13.55 -15.11
C LEU A 47 3.16 13.77 -13.71
N ALA A 48 2.70 12.98 -12.72
CA ALA A 48 3.16 13.08 -11.35
C ALA A 48 4.68 12.89 -11.24
N ASN A 49 5.24 11.88 -11.91
CA ASN A 49 6.67 11.62 -11.91
C ASN A 49 7.48 12.70 -12.62
N VAL A 50 6.95 13.29 -13.71
CA VAL A 50 7.61 14.42 -14.38
C VAL A 50 7.64 15.66 -13.48
N TYR A 51 6.56 15.98 -12.79
CA TYR A 51 6.56 17.09 -11.83
C TYR A 51 7.57 16.89 -10.71
N LEU A 52 7.66 15.67 -10.14
CA LEU A 52 8.70 15.34 -9.17
C LEU A 52 10.12 15.49 -9.74
N ALA A 53 10.34 15.08 -10.98
CA ALA A 53 11.65 15.26 -11.64
C ALA A 53 11.99 16.75 -11.85
N LEU A 54 11.00 17.57 -12.23
CA LEU A 54 11.16 19.01 -12.39
C LEU A 54 11.43 19.73 -11.05
N GLU A 55 10.80 19.29 -9.95
CA GLU A 55 11.08 19.81 -8.59
C GLU A 55 12.54 19.59 -8.19
N HIS A 56 13.16 18.52 -8.69
CA HIS A 56 14.58 18.21 -8.47
C HIS A 56 15.50 18.81 -9.55
N ASN A 57 14.97 19.62 -10.48
CA ASN A 57 15.71 20.24 -11.61
C ASN A 57 16.47 19.22 -12.47
N LEU A 58 15.89 18.05 -12.71
CA LEU A 58 16.50 17.01 -13.54
C LEU A 58 16.36 17.32 -15.03
N GLU A 59 17.39 16.97 -15.82
CA GLU A 59 17.28 16.91 -17.27
C GLU A 59 16.41 15.72 -17.66
N ILE A 60 15.37 15.95 -18.48
CA ILE A 60 14.39 14.91 -18.84
C ILE A 60 14.53 14.53 -20.30
N ILE A 61 14.85 13.28 -20.59
CA ILE A 61 14.99 12.74 -21.94
C ILE A 61 13.74 11.89 -22.26
N PRO A 62 12.88 12.29 -23.21
CA PRO A 62 11.70 11.52 -23.59
C PRO A 62 12.06 10.29 -24.42
N VAL A 63 11.52 9.14 -24.05
CA VAL A 63 11.70 7.84 -24.72
C VAL A 63 10.34 7.22 -24.97
N LEU A 64 9.99 6.95 -26.22
CA LEU A 64 8.76 6.28 -26.61
C LEU A 64 9.04 4.79 -26.79
N ASN A 65 8.58 4.00 -25.82
CA ASN A 65 8.82 2.55 -25.80
C ASN A 65 7.65 1.77 -26.42
N LYS A 66 7.89 0.50 -26.71
CA LYS A 66 6.93 -0.45 -27.30
C LYS A 66 6.50 -0.08 -28.73
N ILE A 67 7.38 0.52 -29.53
CA ILE A 67 7.09 0.86 -30.94
C ILE A 67 6.86 -0.37 -31.82
N ASP A 68 7.21 -1.56 -31.33
CA ASP A 68 6.97 -2.86 -31.97
C ASP A 68 5.50 -3.30 -31.93
N LEU A 69 4.65 -2.68 -31.10
CA LEU A 69 3.24 -3.03 -31.02
C LEU A 69 2.44 -2.50 -32.22
N PRO A 70 1.46 -3.29 -32.73
CA PRO A 70 0.63 -2.86 -33.86
C PRO A 70 -0.20 -1.58 -33.61
N GLY A 71 -0.47 -1.27 -32.34
CA GLY A 71 -1.20 -0.07 -31.91
C GLY A 71 -0.31 1.09 -31.51
N ALA A 72 0.99 1.03 -31.76
CA ALA A 72 1.91 2.12 -31.41
C ALA A 72 1.73 3.31 -32.36
N GLU A 73 1.55 4.50 -31.79
CA GLU A 73 1.39 5.77 -32.51
C GLU A 73 2.38 6.82 -31.99
N PRO A 74 3.69 6.68 -32.31
CA PRO A 74 4.74 7.52 -31.71
C PRO A 74 4.53 9.03 -31.95
N GLU A 75 4.12 9.44 -33.14
CA GLU A 75 3.93 10.86 -33.46
C GLU A 75 2.76 11.47 -32.68
N ARG A 76 1.69 10.71 -32.46
CA ARG A 76 0.60 11.13 -31.59
C ARG A 76 1.08 11.33 -30.15
N VAL A 77 1.86 10.39 -29.63
CA VAL A 77 2.35 10.44 -28.25
C VAL A 77 3.37 11.57 -28.04
N LYS A 78 4.21 11.88 -29.04
CA LYS A 78 5.08 13.07 -28.99
C LYS A 78 4.26 14.34 -28.80
N GLN A 79 3.24 14.54 -29.66
CA GLN A 79 2.37 15.71 -29.54
C GLN A 79 1.66 15.76 -28.18
N GLU A 80 1.21 14.61 -27.68
CA GLU A 80 0.57 14.50 -26.35
C GLU A 80 1.53 14.95 -25.22
N ILE A 81 2.80 14.56 -25.27
CA ILE A 81 3.82 14.98 -24.30
C ILE A 81 4.07 16.49 -24.40
N GLU A 82 4.23 17.03 -25.62
CA GLU A 82 4.45 18.45 -25.84
C GLU A 82 3.28 19.32 -25.36
N GLU A 83 2.04 18.90 -25.64
CA GLU A 83 0.84 19.66 -25.29
C GLU A 83 0.48 19.56 -23.80
N ILE A 84 0.65 18.39 -23.18
CA ILE A 84 0.22 18.14 -21.79
C ILE A 84 1.34 18.50 -20.80
N ILE A 85 2.57 18.12 -21.12
CA ILE A 85 3.72 18.25 -20.21
C ILE A 85 4.53 19.52 -20.53
N GLY A 86 4.57 19.93 -21.80
CA GLY A 86 5.35 21.06 -22.26
C GLY A 86 6.82 20.73 -22.54
N LEU A 87 7.18 19.46 -22.68
CA LEU A 87 8.53 19.00 -23.02
C LEU A 87 8.70 18.95 -24.53
N ASP A 88 9.82 19.46 -25.05
CA ASP A 88 10.18 19.31 -26.45
C ASP A 88 10.48 17.85 -26.79
N CYS A 89 9.71 17.27 -27.68
CA CYS A 89 9.85 15.89 -28.15
C CYS A 89 10.50 15.76 -29.53
N SER A 90 11.07 16.85 -30.08
CA SER A 90 11.78 16.80 -31.36
C SER A 90 12.94 15.80 -31.37
N GLY A 91 13.61 15.62 -30.22
CA GLY A 91 14.66 14.64 -29.96
C GLY A 91 14.21 13.34 -29.27
N ALA A 92 12.90 13.07 -29.18
CA ALA A 92 12.40 11.89 -28.50
C ALA A 92 12.86 10.59 -29.17
N ILE A 93 13.38 9.66 -28.37
CA ILE A 93 13.95 8.41 -28.85
C ILE A 93 12.86 7.36 -28.98
N LEU A 94 12.80 6.73 -30.15
CA LEU A 94 11.89 5.62 -30.42
C LEU A 94 12.55 4.31 -30.03
N ALA A 95 11.94 3.55 -29.12
CA ALA A 95 12.53 2.36 -28.55
C ALA A 95 11.57 1.17 -28.48
N SER A 96 12.14 -0.02 -28.52
CA SER A 96 11.51 -1.25 -28.07
C SER A 96 12.49 -2.02 -27.19
N ALA A 97 12.27 -1.98 -25.90
CA ALA A 97 13.10 -2.70 -24.95
C ALA A 97 13.07 -4.22 -25.20
N LYS A 98 11.94 -4.75 -25.69
CA LYS A 98 11.77 -6.16 -26.02
C LYS A 98 12.61 -6.57 -27.22
N GLU A 99 12.65 -5.75 -28.27
CA GLU A 99 13.36 -6.05 -29.52
C GLU A 99 14.79 -5.46 -29.54
N GLY A 100 15.17 -4.70 -28.48
CA GLY A 100 16.48 -4.04 -28.38
C GLY A 100 16.67 -2.83 -29.29
N ILE A 101 15.58 -2.25 -29.82
CA ILE A 101 15.60 -1.08 -30.70
C ILE A 101 15.76 0.18 -29.87
N GLY A 102 16.61 1.13 -30.33
CA GLY A 102 16.79 2.44 -29.73
C GLY A 102 17.64 2.47 -28.44
N ILE A 103 18.19 1.32 -28.00
CA ILE A 103 18.93 1.24 -26.74
C ILE A 103 20.28 2.00 -26.83
N ALA A 104 20.98 1.90 -27.95
CA ALA A 104 22.24 2.60 -28.16
C ALA A 104 22.03 4.13 -28.17
N GLU A 105 20.97 4.58 -28.82
CA GLU A 105 20.57 5.99 -28.90
C GLU A 105 20.19 6.54 -27.51
N ILE A 106 19.53 5.76 -26.66
CA ILE A 106 19.23 6.15 -25.26
C ILE A 106 20.54 6.34 -24.49
N LEU A 107 21.47 5.40 -24.57
CA LEU A 107 22.75 5.48 -23.85
C LEU A 107 23.58 6.69 -24.33
N GLU A 108 23.62 6.95 -25.63
CA GLU A 108 24.32 8.10 -26.20
C GLU A 108 23.68 9.42 -25.75
N SER A 109 22.35 9.50 -25.72
CA SER A 109 21.62 10.68 -25.26
C SER A 109 21.86 10.97 -23.77
N ILE A 110 21.97 9.96 -22.93
CA ILE A 110 22.33 10.14 -21.51
C ILE A 110 23.70 10.85 -21.42
N VAL A 111 24.69 10.37 -22.17
CA VAL A 111 26.04 10.96 -22.15
C VAL A 111 26.06 12.38 -22.70
N GLN A 112 25.21 12.67 -23.69
CA GLN A 112 25.19 13.96 -24.39
C GLN A 112 24.41 15.03 -23.61
N TYR A 113 23.28 14.70 -22.99
CA TYR A 113 22.33 15.68 -22.45
C TYR A 113 22.32 15.76 -20.94
N VAL A 114 22.55 14.64 -20.22
CA VAL A 114 22.54 14.69 -18.76
C VAL A 114 23.79 15.40 -18.26
N PRO A 115 23.67 16.48 -17.47
CA PRO A 115 24.82 17.23 -16.97
C PRO A 115 25.63 16.37 -15.99
N PRO A 116 26.97 16.52 -15.96
CA PRO A 116 27.78 15.86 -14.95
C PRO A 116 27.51 16.43 -13.55
N PRO A 117 27.74 15.65 -12.48
CA PRO A 117 27.67 16.14 -11.10
C PRO A 117 28.56 17.37 -10.88
N GLN A 118 28.18 18.23 -9.94
CA GLN A 118 28.97 19.41 -9.57
C GLN A 118 30.26 18.99 -8.87
N ASP A 119 31.38 19.64 -9.24
CA ASP A 119 32.68 19.40 -8.58
C ASP A 119 32.79 20.16 -7.24
N THR A 120 32.38 19.52 -6.16
CA THR A 120 32.46 20.02 -4.78
C THR A 120 33.41 19.16 -3.91
N ILE A 121 34.36 18.47 -4.53
CA ILE A 121 35.28 17.50 -3.87
C ILE A 121 36.05 18.14 -2.71
N ARG A 122 36.36 19.45 -2.78
CA ARG A 122 37.12 20.15 -1.74
C ARG A 122 36.30 20.62 -0.54
N GLU A 123 35.00 20.48 -0.60
CA GLU A 123 34.11 20.89 0.48
C GLU A 123 34.05 19.85 1.61
N GLN A 124 33.30 20.17 2.66
CA GLN A 124 33.07 19.22 3.75
C GLN A 124 32.14 18.10 3.26
N LEU A 125 32.42 16.86 3.67
CA LEU A 125 31.58 15.72 3.31
C LEU A 125 30.14 15.95 3.72
N ARG A 126 29.24 15.87 2.73
CA ARG A 126 27.81 15.69 2.89
C ARG A 126 27.36 14.60 1.92
N ALA A 127 26.91 13.47 2.46
CA ALA A 127 26.35 12.40 1.65
C ALA A 127 24.91 12.13 2.10
N LEU A 128 24.03 11.96 1.13
CA LEU A 128 22.60 11.73 1.34
C LEU A 128 22.31 10.24 1.31
N ILE A 129 21.73 9.71 2.39
CA ILE A 129 21.25 8.33 2.43
C ILE A 129 19.91 8.27 1.66
N PHE A 130 19.86 7.51 0.59
CA PHE A 130 18.62 7.32 -0.18
C PHE A 130 18.00 5.93 -0.03
N ASP A 131 18.78 4.94 0.47
CA ASP A 131 18.28 3.60 0.75
C ASP A 131 19.18 2.88 1.79
N SER A 132 18.67 1.82 2.41
CA SER A 132 19.44 0.95 3.28
C SER A 132 18.80 -0.44 3.34
N TYR A 133 19.61 -1.47 3.56
CA TYR A 133 19.11 -2.81 3.84
C TYR A 133 19.93 -3.50 4.92
N TYR A 134 19.33 -4.49 5.55
CA TYR A 134 20.00 -5.27 6.59
C TYR A 134 20.58 -6.55 6.02
N ASP A 135 21.88 -6.73 6.26
CA ASP A 135 22.61 -7.97 5.99
C ASP A 135 22.88 -8.68 7.32
N PRO A 136 22.52 -9.97 7.49
CA PRO A 136 22.71 -10.70 8.75
C PRO A 136 24.16 -10.79 9.24
N TYR A 137 25.14 -10.67 8.34
CA TYR A 137 26.57 -10.80 8.63
C TYR A 137 27.27 -9.45 8.79
N ARG A 138 26.82 -8.43 8.04
CA ARG A 138 27.50 -7.11 7.94
C ARG A 138 26.73 -6.00 8.67
N GLY A 139 25.52 -6.28 9.14
CA GLY A 139 24.63 -5.26 9.70
C GLY A 139 23.95 -4.42 8.62
N VAL A 140 23.64 -3.17 8.93
CA VAL A 140 23.01 -2.27 7.97
C VAL A 140 24.00 -1.84 6.91
N ILE A 141 23.68 -2.10 5.65
CA ILE A 141 24.37 -1.57 4.48
C ILE A 141 23.60 -0.34 4.01
N VAL A 142 24.30 0.79 3.97
CA VAL A 142 23.73 2.09 3.63
C VAL A 142 24.06 2.44 2.21
N TYR A 143 23.05 2.73 1.39
CA TYR A 143 23.20 3.31 0.06
C TYR A 143 23.13 4.82 0.16
N PHE A 144 24.09 5.49 -0.44
CA PHE A 144 24.21 6.93 -0.35
C PHE A 144 24.76 7.54 -1.63
N ARG A 145 24.50 8.84 -1.80
CA ARG A 145 25.14 9.66 -2.79
C ARG A 145 26.00 10.70 -2.11
N VAL A 146 27.24 10.85 -2.54
CA VAL A 146 28.11 11.94 -2.10
C VAL A 146 27.67 13.22 -2.81
N MET A 147 27.13 14.17 -2.05
CA MET A 147 26.75 15.47 -2.59
C MET A 147 27.95 16.42 -2.61
N ASP A 148 28.74 16.43 -1.53
CA ASP A 148 29.95 17.25 -1.40
C ASP A 148 31.07 16.47 -0.71
N GLY A 149 32.30 16.80 -1.04
CA GLY A 149 33.49 16.28 -0.40
C GLY A 149 33.88 14.87 -0.86
N THR A 150 34.52 14.14 0.04
CA THR A 150 35.03 12.79 -0.20
C THR A 150 34.82 11.94 1.03
N ILE A 151 34.52 10.66 0.82
CA ILE A 151 34.38 9.62 1.86
C ILE A 151 35.32 8.46 1.52
N ALA A 152 36.04 7.94 2.53
CA ALA A 152 36.99 6.86 2.32
C ALA A 152 36.72 5.69 3.28
N LYS A 153 37.19 4.51 2.89
CA LYS A 153 37.19 3.33 3.76
C LYS A 153 38.05 3.60 4.99
N GLY A 154 37.52 3.29 6.19
CA GLY A 154 38.16 3.56 7.45
C GLY A 154 37.88 4.96 8.04
N ASP A 155 37.13 5.80 7.32
CA ASP A 155 36.68 7.07 7.87
C ASP A 155 35.70 6.85 9.01
N ARG A 156 35.77 7.75 10.02
CA ARG A 156 34.77 7.85 11.07
C ARG A 156 33.72 8.87 10.65
N VAL A 157 32.52 8.37 10.36
CA VAL A 157 31.39 9.17 9.91
C VAL A 157 30.39 9.40 11.04
N ARG A 158 29.64 10.48 10.94
CA ARG A 158 28.54 10.83 11.81
C ARG A 158 27.26 10.94 10.99
N LEU A 159 26.22 10.26 11.44
CA LEU A 159 24.86 10.42 10.97
C LEU A 159 24.23 11.62 11.67
N MET A 160 23.77 12.63 10.91
CA MET A 160 23.41 13.92 11.50
C MET A 160 22.10 13.87 12.27
N ALA A 161 21.10 13.08 11.84
CA ALA A 161 19.83 12.94 12.52
C ALA A 161 19.95 12.15 13.82
N SER A 162 20.53 10.95 13.77
CA SER A 162 20.74 10.11 14.97
C SER A 162 21.88 10.58 15.87
N ARG A 163 22.77 11.44 15.36
CA ARG A 163 24.00 11.94 16.02
C ARG A 163 24.98 10.83 16.43
N LYS A 164 24.82 9.62 15.89
CA LYS A 164 25.71 8.49 16.16
C LYS A 164 26.90 8.48 15.21
N GLU A 165 27.99 7.95 15.68
CA GLU A 165 29.26 7.86 14.94
C GLU A 165 29.61 6.41 14.69
N TYR A 166 30.10 6.12 13.48
CA TYR A 166 30.48 4.79 13.03
C TYR A 166 31.77 4.84 12.23
N ASP A 167 32.57 3.79 12.34
CA ASP A 167 33.76 3.61 11.50
C ASP A 167 33.38 2.77 10.27
N ILE A 168 33.74 3.22 9.06
CA ILE A 168 33.44 2.53 7.82
C ILE A 168 34.29 1.30 7.66
N ASP A 169 33.71 0.12 7.73
CA ASP A 169 34.39 -1.17 7.54
C ASP A 169 34.58 -1.49 6.07
N ASP A 170 33.56 -1.20 5.25
CA ASP A 170 33.59 -1.45 3.82
C ASP A 170 32.88 -0.33 3.05
N LEU A 171 33.45 0.02 1.87
CA LEU A 171 32.98 1.07 0.99
C LEU A 171 33.04 0.56 -0.46
N GLY A 172 32.03 0.85 -1.25
CA GLY A 172 32.01 0.38 -2.64
C GLY A 172 30.93 1.00 -3.51
N VAL A 173 30.93 0.56 -4.77
CA VAL A 173 29.93 0.88 -5.78
C VAL A 173 29.19 -0.38 -6.23
N LEU A 174 28.08 -0.21 -6.94
CA LEU A 174 27.33 -1.30 -7.56
C LEU A 174 27.58 -1.34 -9.08
N SER A 175 28.04 -2.52 -9.60
CA SER A 175 28.31 -2.71 -11.04
C SER A 175 28.20 -4.19 -11.46
N PRO A 176 27.05 -4.77 -11.66
CA PRO A 176 25.79 -4.69 -10.90
C PRO A 176 25.93 -5.23 -9.46
N THR A 177 27.01 -6.01 -9.19
CA THR A 177 27.34 -6.51 -7.84
C THR A 177 28.17 -5.48 -7.08
N GLN A 178 28.23 -5.63 -5.76
CA GLN A 178 29.05 -4.80 -4.89
C GLN A 178 30.53 -4.90 -5.27
N GLN A 179 31.15 -3.78 -5.62
CA GLN A 179 32.56 -3.64 -5.94
C GLN A 179 33.21 -2.73 -4.92
N PRO A 180 34.15 -3.22 -4.08
CA PRO A 180 34.80 -2.41 -3.08
C PRO A 180 35.73 -1.36 -3.71
N VAL A 181 35.70 -0.13 -3.16
CA VAL A 181 36.58 0.97 -3.56
C VAL A 181 37.25 1.57 -2.31
N GLN A 182 38.30 2.37 -2.51
CA GLN A 182 39.00 3.02 -1.40
C GLN A 182 38.34 4.33 -0.97
N GLU A 183 37.81 5.09 -1.93
CA GLU A 183 37.19 6.39 -1.71
C GLU A 183 36.09 6.65 -2.77
N LEU A 184 35.15 7.53 -2.41
CA LEU A 184 34.10 8.05 -3.29
C LEU A 184 34.07 9.57 -3.15
N HIS A 185 33.83 10.24 -4.30
CA HIS A 185 33.87 11.70 -4.43
C HIS A 185 32.47 12.28 -4.70
N ALA A 186 32.35 13.60 -4.59
CA ALA A 186 31.14 14.33 -4.92
C ALA A 186 30.56 13.89 -6.28
N GLY A 187 29.26 13.62 -6.32
CA GLY A 187 28.51 13.09 -7.45
C GLY A 187 28.44 11.56 -7.52
N GLU A 188 29.31 10.84 -6.85
CA GLU A 188 29.32 9.38 -6.90
C GLU A 188 28.29 8.76 -5.96
N VAL A 189 27.73 7.63 -6.40
CA VAL A 189 26.75 6.81 -5.67
C VAL A 189 27.43 5.51 -5.25
N GLY A 190 27.28 5.15 -3.99
CA GLY A 190 27.87 3.93 -3.47
C GLY A 190 27.16 3.38 -2.24
N TYR A 191 27.81 2.41 -1.63
CA TYR A 191 27.36 1.83 -0.36
C TYR A 191 28.51 1.83 0.65
N PHE A 192 28.15 1.86 1.93
CA PHE A 192 29.07 1.50 3.00
C PHE A 192 28.42 0.56 4.02
N SER A 193 29.26 -0.21 4.72
CA SER A 193 28.90 -0.90 5.96
C SER A 193 29.77 -0.41 7.09
N ALA A 194 29.18 -0.29 8.28
CA ALA A 194 29.84 0.27 9.46
C ALA A 194 29.35 -0.43 10.75
N ALA A 195 29.06 -1.72 10.68
CA ALA A 195 28.53 -2.53 11.78
C ALA A 195 27.33 -1.90 12.51
N ILE A 196 26.51 -1.14 11.79
CA ILE A 196 25.28 -0.53 12.32
C ILE A 196 24.28 -1.64 12.60
N LYS A 197 23.84 -1.77 13.85
CA LYS A 197 22.95 -2.85 14.29
C LYS A 197 21.46 -2.49 14.19
N ALA A 198 21.14 -1.20 14.32
CA ALA A 198 19.77 -0.72 14.29
C ALA A 198 19.56 0.14 13.03
N VAL A 199 18.62 -0.24 12.19
CA VAL A 199 18.29 0.51 10.97
C VAL A 199 17.76 1.91 11.29
N GLU A 200 17.12 2.07 12.42
CA GLU A 200 16.67 3.36 12.93
C GLU A 200 17.80 4.40 13.06
N ASP A 201 19.06 3.93 13.13
CA ASP A 201 20.21 4.80 13.21
C ASP A 201 20.63 5.38 11.85
N ALA A 202 20.40 4.62 10.76
CA ALA A 202 20.74 5.00 9.38
C ALA A 202 19.44 5.26 8.57
N ARG A 203 18.71 6.30 8.97
CA ARG A 203 17.45 6.66 8.33
C ARG A 203 17.65 7.15 6.91
N VAL A 204 16.77 6.76 6.03
CA VAL A 204 16.69 7.32 4.68
C VAL A 204 16.41 8.81 4.77
N GLY A 205 17.15 9.62 4.00
CA GLY A 205 17.09 11.08 4.05
C GLY A 205 18.04 11.72 5.07
N ASP A 206 18.76 10.92 5.88
CA ASP A 206 19.77 11.46 6.78
C ASP A 206 21.04 11.86 6.00
N THR A 207 21.79 12.77 6.59
CA THR A 207 23.06 13.25 6.07
C THR A 207 24.22 12.60 6.79
N VAL A 208 25.13 12.04 6.01
CA VAL A 208 26.41 11.51 6.50
C VAL A 208 27.48 12.58 6.38
N THR A 209 28.24 12.81 7.45
CA THR A 209 29.39 13.73 7.47
C THR A 209 30.57 13.11 8.20
N LEU A 210 31.78 13.65 8.04
CA LEU A 210 32.94 13.19 8.78
C LEU A 210 32.85 13.60 10.26
N ALA A 211 33.10 12.69 11.19
CA ALA A 211 33.05 12.98 12.64
C ALA A 211 34.01 14.11 13.06
N LYS A 212 35.20 14.18 12.45
CA LYS A 212 36.23 15.19 12.74
C LYS A 212 36.01 16.54 12.05
N LYS A 213 35.32 16.55 10.88
CA LYS A 213 35.06 17.72 10.03
C LYS A 213 33.57 17.77 9.66
N GLN A 214 32.76 18.04 10.67
CA GLN A 214 31.30 17.98 10.49
C GLN A 214 30.80 19.13 9.61
N ALA A 215 29.87 18.83 8.71
CA ALA A 215 29.12 19.83 7.97
C ALA A 215 28.25 20.66 8.91
N GLN A 216 28.10 21.95 8.58
CA GLN A 216 27.35 22.90 9.41
C GLN A 216 25.84 22.65 9.39
N ALA A 217 25.31 22.18 8.24
CA ALA A 217 23.88 21.93 8.05
C ALA A 217 23.67 20.59 7.33
N PRO A 218 22.61 19.85 7.69
CA PRO A 218 22.21 18.67 6.94
C PRO A 218 21.72 19.04 5.55
N LEU A 219 21.76 18.07 4.64
CA LEU A 219 21.07 18.17 3.35
C LEU A 219 19.55 18.21 3.58
N PRO A 220 18.78 18.80 2.67
CA PRO A 220 17.32 18.64 2.69
C PRO A 220 17.01 17.15 2.71
N GLY A 221 16.40 16.69 3.81
CA GLY A 221 15.98 15.30 3.94
C GLY A 221 14.67 15.03 3.21
N TYR A 222 14.30 13.76 3.13
CA TYR A 222 13.00 13.37 2.61
C TYR A 222 11.90 13.59 3.65
N THR A 223 10.70 13.88 3.16
CA THR A 223 9.50 13.83 4.01
C THR A 223 9.29 12.40 4.48
N GLU A 224 9.03 12.18 5.76
CA GLU A 224 8.72 10.82 6.27
C GLU A 224 7.46 10.29 5.60
N ALA A 225 7.53 9.07 5.08
CA ALA A 225 6.37 8.38 4.56
C ALA A 225 5.40 8.09 5.70
N LYS A 226 4.18 8.61 5.60
CA LYS A 226 3.12 8.34 6.59
C LYS A 226 2.22 7.23 6.06
N PRO A 227 2.05 6.15 6.82
CA PRO A 227 1.09 5.12 6.46
C PRO A 227 -0.33 5.70 6.33
N MET A 228 -1.02 5.31 5.28
CA MET A 228 -2.40 5.75 5.01
C MET A 228 -3.42 4.62 5.15
N VAL A 229 -2.97 3.37 5.01
CA VAL A 229 -3.80 2.16 5.06
C VAL A 229 -3.30 1.27 6.19
N PHE A 230 -4.22 0.76 6.99
CA PHE A 230 -3.91 -0.08 8.15
C PHE A 230 -4.71 -1.38 8.08
N CYS A 231 -4.05 -2.51 8.36
CA CYS A 231 -4.74 -3.79 8.57
C CYS A 231 -4.07 -4.59 9.67
N GLY A 232 -4.80 -5.55 10.24
CA GLY A 232 -4.26 -6.55 11.15
C GLY A 232 -3.70 -7.73 10.37
N LEU A 233 -2.50 -8.16 10.72
CA LEU A 233 -1.88 -9.40 10.23
C LEU A 233 -1.80 -10.40 11.38
N PHE A 234 -2.44 -11.55 11.21
CA PHE A 234 -2.49 -12.61 12.22
C PHE A 234 -1.99 -13.91 11.61
N PRO A 235 -1.13 -14.69 12.30
CA PRO A 235 -0.74 -15.99 11.81
C PRO A 235 -1.94 -16.96 11.93
N THR A 236 -2.09 -17.86 10.98
CA THR A 236 -3.13 -18.90 11.01
C THR A 236 -2.91 -19.85 12.17
N ASP A 237 -1.64 -20.15 12.48
CA ASP A 237 -1.23 -20.93 13.64
C ASP A 237 -0.67 -19.98 14.71
N ALA A 238 -1.25 -20.01 15.91
CA ALA A 238 -0.83 -19.16 17.04
C ALA A 238 0.64 -19.35 17.44
N ASP A 239 1.21 -20.53 17.20
CA ASP A 239 2.61 -20.84 17.51
C ASP A 239 3.58 -20.07 16.57
N GLN A 240 3.12 -19.59 15.41
CA GLN A 240 3.91 -18.80 14.45
C GLN A 240 3.96 -17.29 14.79
N PHE A 241 3.34 -16.82 15.88
CA PHE A 241 3.40 -15.40 16.27
C PHE A 241 4.84 -14.88 16.49
N PRO A 242 5.77 -15.61 17.13
CA PRO A 242 7.17 -15.17 17.21
C PRO A 242 7.85 -15.06 15.85
N ASP A 243 7.55 -15.98 14.93
CA ASP A 243 8.11 -15.99 13.57
C ASP A 243 7.59 -14.80 12.76
N LEU A 244 6.30 -14.47 12.86
CA LEU A 244 5.71 -13.28 12.25
C LEU A 244 6.37 -12.00 12.77
N ARG A 245 6.64 -11.91 14.08
CA ARG A 245 7.37 -10.77 14.65
C ARG A 245 8.76 -10.63 14.03
N GLU A 246 9.52 -11.72 14.00
CA GLU A 246 10.88 -11.73 13.44
C GLU A 246 10.87 -11.36 11.95
N ALA A 247 9.88 -11.86 11.19
CA ALA A 247 9.72 -11.54 9.78
C ALA A 247 9.39 -10.05 9.56
N LEU A 248 8.46 -9.48 10.34
CA LEU A 248 8.14 -8.05 10.29
C LEU A 248 9.34 -7.18 10.70
N ASP A 249 10.08 -7.56 11.74
CA ASP A 249 11.33 -6.88 12.14
C ASP A 249 12.32 -6.84 10.96
N LYS A 250 12.52 -7.96 10.26
CA LYS A 250 13.42 -8.05 9.11
C LYS A 250 12.90 -7.24 7.91
N LEU A 251 11.59 -7.29 7.62
CA LEU A 251 11.01 -6.51 6.53
C LEU A 251 11.11 -5.00 6.78
N LYS A 252 10.83 -4.55 8.00
CA LYS A 252 10.96 -3.14 8.39
C LYS A 252 12.38 -2.60 8.22
N LEU A 253 13.40 -3.46 8.33
CA LEU A 253 14.77 -3.09 8.06
C LEU A 253 15.00 -2.66 6.61
N ASN A 254 14.22 -3.23 5.68
CA ASN A 254 14.32 -2.97 4.25
C ASN A 254 13.21 -2.06 3.72
N ASP A 255 12.22 -1.77 4.56
CA ASP A 255 11.04 -0.98 4.21
C ASP A 255 10.73 0.04 5.29
N ALA A 256 11.26 1.25 5.12
CA ALA A 256 11.10 2.34 6.08
C ALA A 256 9.63 2.84 6.19
N ALA A 257 8.79 2.53 5.22
CA ALA A 257 7.39 2.93 5.20
C ALA A 257 6.48 1.96 5.98
N LEU A 258 6.94 0.73 6.23
CA LEU A 258 6.22 -0.26 7.02
C LEU A 258 6.24 0.13 8.51
N SER A 259 5.07 0.32 9.09
CA SER A 259 4.89 0.46 10.54
C SER A 259 4.09 -0.71 11.07
N TYR A 260 4.39 -1.18 12.27
CA TYR A 260 3.58 -2.21 12.93
C TYR A 260 3.66 -2.10 14.45
N GLU A 261 2.60 -2.53 15.10
CA GLU A 261 2.48 -2.62 16.55
C GLU A 261 1.68 -3.86 16.94
N PRO A 262 1.92 -4.44 18.13
CA PRO A 262 1.19 -5.63 18.57
C PRO A 262 -0.31 -5.38 18.65
N GLU A 263 -1.09 -6.30 18.11
CA GLU A 263 -2.56 -6.31 18.20
C GLU A 263 -3.05 -7.65 18.75
N THR A 264 -4.15 -7.62 19.47
CA THR A 264 -4.80 -8.84 20.00
C THR A 264 -6.26 -8.85 19.57
N SER A 265 -6.67 -9.93 18.94
CA SER A 265 -8.05 -10.18 18.55
C SER A 265 -8.64 -11.31 19.42
N SER A 266 -9.88 -11.14 19.86
CA SER A 266 -10.61 -12.20 20.57
C SER A 266 -10.84 -13.45 19.72
N ALA A 267 -10.91 -13.29 18.40
CA ALA A 267 -11.17 -14.36 17.44
C ALA A 267 -9.90 -15.03 16.90
N MET A 268 -8.80 -14.24 16.72
CA MET A 268 -7.58 -14.69 16.01
C MET A 268 -6.34 -14.75 16.91
N GLY A 269 -6.46 -14.33 18.18
CA GLY A 269 -5.33 -14.31 19.12
C GLY A 269 -4.37 -13.14 18.89
N PHE A 270 -3.06 -13.41 18.96
CA PHE A 270 -2.02 -12.40 18.84
C PHE A 270 -1.60 -12.18 17.40
N GLY A 271 -1.44 -10.92 17.01
CA GLY A 271 -1.00 -10.49 15.70
C GLY A 271 -0.38 -9.09 15.75
N PHE A 272 -0.35 -8.43 14.60
CA PHE A 272 0.19 -7.08 14.48
C PHE A 272 -0.75 -6.20 13.67
N ARG A 273 -0.96 -4.97 14.13
CA ARG A 273 -1.55 -3.88 13.36
C ARG A 273 -0.45 -3.26 12.53
N CYS A 274 -0.58 -3.36 11.21
CA CYS A 274 0.41 -2.87 10.26
C CYS A 274 -0.12 -1.68 9.48
N GLY A 275 0.75 -0.69 9.25
CA GLY A 275 0.46 0.48 8.44
C GLY A 275 1.28 0.47 7.15
N PHE A 276 0.62 0.83 6.05
CA PHE A 276 1.13 0.76 4.68
C PHE A 276 0.88 2.07 3.93
N LEU A 277 1.64 2.34 2.88
CA LEU A 277 1.45 3.49 2.00
C LEU A 277 0.13 3.41 1.22
N GLY A 278 -0.26 2.22 0.81
CA GLY A 278 -1.48 1.93 0.06
C GLY A 278 -1.73 0.42 -0.03
N LEU A 279 -2.71 0.01 -0.83
CA LEU A 279 -3.07 -1.41 -1.00
C LEU A 279 -1.97 -2.23 -1.64
N LEU A 280 -1.36 -1.74 -2.70
CA LEU A 280 -0.30 -2.49 -3.40
C LEU A 280 0.89 -2.72 -2.48
N HIS A 281 1.24 -1.73 -1.64
CA HIS A 281 2.27 -1.90 -0.63
C HIS A 281 1.89 -3.00 0.38
N MET A 282 0.63 -3.02 0.84
CA MET A 282 0.11 -4.07 1.72
C MET A 282 0.20 -5.47 1.08
N GLU A 283 -0.23 -5.61 -0.17
CA GLU A 283 -0.17 -6.88 -0.91
C GLU A 283 1.26 -7.38 -1.09
N ILE A 284 2.21 -6.48 -1.37
CA ILE A 284 3.62 -6.83 -1.51
C ILE A 284 4.20 -7.34 -0.20
N VAL A 285 3.93 -6.65 0.91
CA VAL A 285 4.41 -7.06 2.24
C VAL A 285 3.80 -8.41 2.62
N GLN A 286 2.49 -8.61 2.39
CA GLN A 286 1.83 -9.89 2.62
C GLN A 286 2.47 -11.00 1.79
N GLU A 287 2.62 -10.82 0.47
CA GLU A 287 3.22 -11.81 -0.43
C GLU A 287 4.66 -12.16 -0.04
N ARG A 288 5.43 -11.18 0.44
CA ARG A 288 6.78 -11.40 0.96
C ARG A 288 6.78 -12.22 2.25
N LEU A 289 5.88 -11.91 3.19
CA LEU A 289 5.74 -12.69 4.44
C LEU A 289 5.37 -14.15 4.14
N GLU A 290 4.47 -14.37 3.19
CA GLU A 290 4.05 -15.72 2.79
C GLU A 290 5.17 -16.48 2.05
N ARG A 291 5.89 -15.84 1.10
CA ARG A 291 6.88 -16.51 0.24
C ARG A 291 8.28 -16.60 0.81
N GLU A 292 8.76 -15.53 1.48
CA GLU A 292 10.13 -15.46 1.98
C GLU A 292 10.26 -16.08 3.38
N TYR A 293 9.17 -16.04 4.17
CA TYR A 293 9.16 -16.49 5.57
C TYR A 293 8.25 -17.68 5.84
N ASP A 294 7.56 -18.21 4.80
CA ASP A 294 6.67 -19.39 4.88
C ASP A 294 5.58 -19.24 5.96
N LEU A 295 4.97 -18.06 6.03
CA LEU A 295 3.93 -17.72 6.98
C LEU A 295 2.55 -17.77 6.31
N ASP A 296 1.61 -18.50 6.92
CA ASP A 296 0.20 -18.44 6.54
C ASP A 296 -0.51 -17.35 7.34
N LEU A 297 -1.02 -16.31 6.66
CA LEU A 297 -1.54 -15.12 7.31
C LEU A 297 -3.04 -14.91 7.08
N ILE A 298 -3.70 -14.41 8.12
CA ILE A 298 -5.04 -13.85 8.06
C ILE A 298 -4.89 -12.32 8.05
N VAL A 299 -5.41 -11.67 7.01
CA VAL A 299 -5.40 -10.22 6.86
C VAL A 299 -6.79 -9.68 7.14
N THR A 300 -6.90 -8.68 8.03
CA THR A 300 -8.17 -7.99 8.27
C THR A 300 -8.46 -6.97 7.18
N SER A 301 -9.72 -6.50 7.11
CA SER A 301 -10.09 -5.45 6.17
C SER A 301 -9.21 -4.20 6.34
N PRO A 302 -8.68 -3.64 5.25
CA PRO A 302 -7.93 -2.41 5.33
C PRO A 302 -8.82 -1.27 5.84
N SER A 303 -8.25 -0.45 6.70
CA SER A 303 -8.90 0.74 7.27
C SER A 303 -8.00 1.94 7.10
N VAL A 304 -8.59 3.12 7.14
CA VAL A 304 -7.88 4.40 7.16
C VAL A 304 -7.83 4.96 8.58
N VAL A 305 -7.03 5.99 8.81
CA VAL A 305 -6.99 6.67 10.10
C VAL A 305 -8.13 7.67 10.17
N TYR A 306 -9.01 7.51 11.14
CA TYR A 306 -10.08 8.46 11.44
C TYR A 306 -9.64 9.41 12.56
N GLN A 307 -10.11 10.65 12.52
CA GLN A 307 -9.98 11.59 13.62
C GLN A 307 -11.30 11.64 14.38
N VAL A 308 -11.24 11.35 15.68
CA VAL A 308 -12.43 11.36 16.54
C VAL A 308 -12.25 12.44 17.60
N THR A 309 -13.10 13.44 17.59
CA THR A 309 -13.16 14.44 18.64
C THR A 309 -14.07 13.93 19.75
N THR A 310 -13.56 13.91 20.96
CA THR A 310 -14.32 13.51 22.15
C THR A 310 -15.07 14.68 22.76
N SER A 311 -16.03 14.41 23.64
CA SER A 311 -16.76 15.43 24.41
C SER A 311 -15.87 16.28 25.34
N LYS A 312 -14.58 15.93 25.48
CA LYS A 312 -13.56 16.71 26.18
C LYS A 312 -12.69 17.55 25.26
N GLU A 313 -13.07 17.65 23.98
CA GLU A 313 -12.31 18.32 22.92
C GLU A 313 -10.95 17.67 22.58
N ASP A 314 -10.66 16.46 23.11
CA ASP A 314 -9.47 15.72 22.73
C ASP A 314 -9.67 15.09 21.35
N VAL A 315 -8.67 15.20 20.47
CA VAL A 315 -8.65 14.53 19.16
C VAL A 315 -7.87 13.24 19.25
N ILE A 316 -8.53 12.13 18.98
CA ILE A 316 -7.96 10.77 19.00
C ILE A 316 -7.87 10.27 17.56
N LEU A 317 -6.71 9.72 17.20
CA LEU A 317 -6.53 9.01 15.93
C LEU A 317 -6.97 7.55 16.10
N VAL A 318 -7.87 7.10 15.24
CA VAL A 318 -8.44 5.75 15.26
C VAL A 318 -8.18 5.06 13.92
N ASP A 319 -7.30 4.11 13.90
CA ASP A 319 -6.96 3.27 12.74
C ASP A 319 -7.63 1.88 12.81
N ASN A 320 -8.07 1.47 14.01
CA ASN A 320 -8.75 0.21 14.28
C ASN A 320 -10.22 0.47 14.67
N PRO A 321 -11.20 -0.14 13.96
CA PRO A 321 -12.62 0.01 14.30
C PRO A 321 -12.96 -0.32 15.75
N ASN A 322 -12.20 -1.22 16.39
CA ASN A 322 -12.44 -1.63 17.78
C ASN A 322 -12.02 -0.58 18.82
N LEU A 323 -11.15 0.35 18.42
CA LEU A 323 -10.73 1.48 19.25
C LEU A 323 -11.66 2.69 19.14
N LEU A 324 -12.71 2.60 18.31
CA LEU A 324 -13.65 3.70 18.16
C LEU A 324 -14.41 3.97 19.48
N PRO A 325 -14.30 5.15 20.09
CA PRO A 325 -15.00 5.49 21.33
C PRO A 325 -16.51 5.34 21.21
N ASP A 326 -17.17 5.05 22.32
CA ASP A 326 -18.63 4.94 22.39
C ASP A 326 -19.34 6.21 21.91
N PRO A 327 -20.54 6.12 21.32
CA PRO A 327 -21.30 7.26 20.82
C PRO A 327 -21.54 8.39 21.84
N ASN A 328 -21.56 8.05 23.14
CA ASN A 328 -21.79 9.02 24.23
C ASN A 328 -20.54 9.84 24.57
N ILE A 329 -19.37 9.41 24.15
CA ILE A 329 -18.08 10.06 24.47
C ILE A 329 -17.57 10.88 23.28
N ARG A 330 -17.98 10.54 22.07
CA ARG A 330 -17.54 11.19 20.84
C ARG A 330 -18.50 12.29 20.41
N GLU A 331 -17.97 13.41 19.98
CA GLU A 331 -18.72 14.53 19.42
C GLU A 331 -18.81 14.43 17.90
N LYS A 332 -17.66 14.22 17.23
CA LYS A 332 -17.60 14.06 15.76
C LYS A 332 -16.59 13.01 15.35
N ILE A 333 -16.79 12.47 14.15
CA ILE A 333 -15.85 11.59 13.46
C ILE A 333 -15.51 12.23 12.12
N GLU A 334 -14.23 12.36 11.84
CA GLU A 334 -13.71 12.88 10.59
C GLU A 334 -12.94 11.79 9.86
N GLU A 335 -13.19 11.65 8.56
CA GLU A 335 -12.47 10.73 7.69
C GLU A 335 -11.52 11.47 6.74
N PRO A 336 -10.38 10.87 6.35
CA PRO A 336 -9.46 11.47 5.41
C PRO A 336 -10.07 11.53 4.01
N TYR A 337 -9.90 12.66 3.34
CA TYR A 337 -10.29 12.90 1.96
C TYR A 337 -9.08 13.05 1.07
N VAL A 338 -9.18 12.52 -0.12
CA VAL A 338 -8.18 12.66 -1.17
C VAL A 338 -8.77 13.36 -2.39
N GLN A 339 -7.96 14.15 -3.06
CA GLN A 339 -8.23 14.60 -4.41
C GLN A 339 -7.72 13.52 -5.34
N VAL A 340 -8.59 12.98 -6.17
CA VAL A 340 -8.30 11.97 -7.18
C VAL A 340 -8.37 12.61 -8.55
N GLU A 341 -7.30 12.50 -9.32
CA GLU A 341 -7.22 12.93 -10.70
C GLU A 341 -7.16 11.71 -11.62
N MET A 342 -8.18 11.53 -12.44
CA MET A 342 -8.27 10.41 -13.38
C MET A 342 -8.08 10.91 -14.80
N ILE A 343 -7.12 10.37 -15.54
CA ILE A 343 -6.92 10.63 -16.95
C ILE A 343 -7.50 9.47 -17.75
N THR A 344 -8.36 9.76 -18.71
CA THR A 344 -9.08 8.76 -19.48
C THR A 344 -9.44 9.25 -20.89
N PRO A 345 -9.57 8.35 -21.89
CA PRO A 345 -10.21 8.68 -23.15
C PRO A 345 -11.66 9.15 -22.95
N GLU A 346 -12.16 10.05 -23.81
CA GLU A 346 -13.50 10.63 -23.70
C GLU A 346 -14.62 9.59 -23.64
N GLU A 347 -14.47 8.46 -24.32
CA GLU A 347 -15.47 7.38 -24.35
C GLU A 347 -15.78 6.77 -22.97
N TYR A 348 -14.84 6.84 -22.00
CA TYR A 348 -15.01 6.29 -20.66
C TYR A 348 -15.39 7.33 -19.60
N VAL A 349 -15.43 8.63 -19.94
CA VAL A 349 -15.73 9.71 -19.01
C VAL A 349 -17.04 9.45 -18.24
N GLY A 350 -18.13 9.12 -18.94
CA GLY A 350 -19.42 8.85 -18.30
C GLY A 350 -19.36 7.72 -17.26
N THR A 351 -18.70 6.62 -17.62
CA THR A 351 -18.57 5.44 -16.75
C THR A 351 -17.72 5.71 -15.52
N LEU A 352 -16.66 6.52 -15.67
CA LEU A 352 -15.80 6.91 -14.55
C LEU A 352 -16.45 7.98 -13.65
N MET A 353 -17.29 8.86 -14.21
CA MET A 353 -18.11 9.77 -13.42
C MET A 353 -19.11 9.00 -12.54
N GLU A 354 -19.75 7.97 -13.07
CA GLU A 354 -20.62 7.07 -12.29
C GLU A 354 -19.84 6.37 -11.17
N LEU A 355 -18.60 5.89 -11.45
CA LEU A 355 -17.74 5.31 -10.44
C LEU A 355 -17.46 6.31 -9.32
N GLY A 356 -16.98 7.50 -9.64
CA GLY A 356 -16.70 8.56 -8.66
C GLY A 356 -17.90 8.90 -7.78
N GLN A 357 -19.08 9.05 -8.37
CA GLN A 357 -20.33 9.33 -7.65
C GLN A 357 -20.73 8.16 -6.72
N SER A 358 -20.62 6.91 -7.18
CA SER A 358 -20.94 5.72 -6.37
C SER A 358 -20.06 5.60 -5.13
N ARG A 359 -18.86 6.18 -5.16
CA ARG A 359 -17.87 6.20 -4.08
C ARG A 359 -17.91 7.49 -3.23
N ARG A 360 -19.05 8.12 -3.11
CA ARG A 360 -19.26 9.37 -2.35
C ARG A 360 -18.37 10.53 -2.82
N GLY A 361 -17.87 10.44 -4.06
CA GLY A 361 -17.00 11.44 -4.64
C GLY A 361 -17.75 12.72 -5.00
N VAL A 362 -17.13 13.85 -4.70
CA VAL A 362 -17.59 15.19 -5.07
C VAL A 362 -16.81 15.62 -6.31
N PHE A 363 -17.51 15.73 -7.44
CA PHE A 363 -16.92 16.23 -8.67
C PHE A 363 -16.44 17.68 -8.49
N LYS A 364 -15.22 17.98 -8.93
CA LYS A 364 -14.62 19.32 -8.84
C LYS A 364 -14.39 19.95 -10.19
N ASP A 365 -13.73 19.25 -11.09
CA ASP A 365 -13.30 19.80 -12.36
C ASP A 365 -13.20 18.70 -13.43
N MET A 366 -13.29 19.14 -14.69
CA MET A 366 -13.04 18.30 -15.85
C MET A 366 -12.27 19.12 -16.87
N LYS A 367 -11.08 18.66 -17.20
CA LYS A 367 -10.19 19.31 -18.15
C LYS A 367 -10.03 18.45 -19.38
N TYR A 368 -10.35 18.99 -20.54
CA TYR A 368 -10.06 18.34 -21.79
C TYR A 368 -8.58 18.51 -22.09
N LEU A 369 -7.89 17.39 -22.22
CA LEU A 369 -6.52 17.34 -22.70
C LEU A 369 -6.51 17.17 -24.22
N ALA A 370 -5.32 17.30 -24.79
CA ALA A 370 -5.13 17.05 -26.22
C ALA A 370 -5.59 15.62 -26.62
N GLN A 371 -6.01 15.48 -27.87
CA GLN A 371 -6.27 14.20 -28.53
C GLN A 371 -7.35 13.30 -27.91
N GLY A 372 -8.46 13.89 -27.43
CA GLY A 372 -9.60 13.13 -26.94
C GLY A 372 -9.37 12.46 -25.58
N ARG A 373 -8.47 12.99 -24.79
CA ARG A 373 -8.30 12.63 -23.37
C ARG A 373 -8.90 13.68 -22.45
N THR A 374 -9.34 13.25 -21.30
CA THR A 374 -9.98 14.09 -20.30
C THR A 374 -9.43 13.76 -18.92
N THR A 375 -9.12 14.80 -18.14
CA THR A 375 -8.85 14.65 -16.70
C THR A 375 -10.12 14.93 -15.93
N LEU A 376 -10.50 14.00 -15.06
CA LEU A 376 -11.59 14.14 -14.10
C LEU A 376 -11.00 14.35 -12.71
N VAL A 377 -11.41 15.41 -12.03
CA VAL A 377 -10.95 15.73 -10.67
C VAL A 377 -12.10 15.51 -9.69
N TYR A 378 -11.88 14.66 -8.72
CA TYR A 378 -12.83 14.33 -7.66
C TYR A 378 -12.21 14.48 -6.28
N GLU A 379 -12.99 14.88 -5.28
CA GLU A 379 -12.65 14.70 -3.88
C GLU A 379 -13.42 13.49 -3.36
N ILE A 380 -12.70 12.46 -2.92
CA ILE A 380 -13.27 11.17 -2.50
C ILE A 380 -12.75 10.84 -1.09
N PRO A 381 -13.57 10.25 -0.20
CA PRO A 381 -13.05 9.68 1.04
C PRO A 381 -12.00 8.60 0.77
N LEU A 382 -10.86 8.65 1.45
CA LEU A 382 -9.76 7.70 1.23
C LEU A 382 -10.22 6.25 1.41
N ALA A 383 -11.10 5.97 2.36
CA ALA A 383 -11.67 4.64 2.60
C ALA A 383 -12.39 4.04 1.38
N GLU A 384 -12.96 4.89 0.50
CA GLU A 384 -13.62 4.44 -0.74
C GLU A 384 -12.65 4.23 -1.90
N VAL A 385 -11.43 4.79 -1.79
CA VAL A 385 -10.38 4.64 -2.82
C VAL A 385 -9.54 3.40 -2.56
N VAL A 386 -9.19 3.13 -1.29
CA VAL A 386 -8.28 2.05 -0.91
C VAL A 386 -8.90 0.65 -0.97
N THR A 387 -10.15 0.47 -1.31
CA THR A 387 -10.76 -0.87 -1.44
C THR A 387 -10.53 -1.45 -2.83
N ASP A 388 -11.35 -1.06 -3.79
CA ASP A 388 -11.37 -1.63 -5.14
C ASP A 388 -11.48 -0.56 -6.24
N PHE A 389 -11.34 0.72 -5.88
CA PHE A 389 -11.55 1.84 -6.82
C PHE A 389 -10.62 1.77 -8.03
N PHE A 390 -9.34 1.45 -7.81
CA PHE A 390 -8.36 1.33 -8.88
C PHE A 390 -8.72 0.20 -9.85
N ASP A 391 -9.09 -0.97 -9.33
CA ASP A 391 -9.48 -2.13 -10.13
C ASP A 391 -10.76 -1.87 -10.93
N GLN A 392 -11.75 -1.23 -10.29
CA GLN A 392 -12.99 -0.81 -10.94
C GLN A 392 -12.73 0.22 -12.05
N MET A 393 -11.86 1.19 -11.80
CA MET A 393 -11.45 2.19 -12.79
C MET A 393 -10.79 1.52 -14.00
N LYS A 394 -9.81 0.65 -13.77
CA LYS A 394 -9.11 -0.09 -14.83
C LYS A 394 -10.07 -1.00 -15.61
N SER A 395 -10.90 -1.76 -14.92
CA SER A 395 -11.88 -2.66 -15.54
C SER A 395 -12.88 -1.90 -16.42
N ARG A 396 -13.46 -0.81 -15.91
CA ARG A 396 -14.46 0.01 -16.61
C ARG A 396 -13.92 0.78 -17.80
N SER A 397 -12.62 1.06 -17.80
CA SER A 397 -11.91 1.75 -18.88
C SER A 397 -11.10 0.82 -19.77
N ARG A 398 -11.27 -0.51 -19.66
CA ARG A 398 -10.47 -1.52 -20.38
C ARG A 398 -8.96 -1.32 -20.23
N GLY A 399 -8.52 -0.80 -19.07
CA GLY A 399 -7.13 -0.53 -18.76
C GLY A 399 -6.61 0.84 -19.19
N TYR A 400 -7.38 1.64 -19.94
CA TYR A 400 -6.90 2.92 -20.47
C TYR A 400 -6.90 4.07 -19.46
N ALA A 401 -7.73 4.03 -18.42
CA ALA A 401 -7.72 5.08 -17.40
C ALA A 401 -6.55 4.89 -16.43
N SER A 402 -5.98 6.00 -16.01
CA SER A 402 -4.98 6.09 -14.94
C SER A 402 -5.43 7.09 -13.89
N MET A 403 -4.94 6.96 -12.67
CA MET A 403 -5.27 7.88 -11.59
C MET A 403 -4.06 8.18 -10.72
N GLU A 404 -4.09 9.37 -10.15
CA GLU A 404 -3.23 9.83 -9.07
C GLU A 404 -4.12 10.37 -7.96
N TYR A 405 -3.66 10.31 -6.71
CA TYR A 405 -4.39 10.92 -5.60
C TYR A 405 -3.45 11.51 -4.54
N HIS A 406 -3.90 12.55 -3.88
CA HIS A 406 -3.18 13.16 -2.76
C HIS A 406 -4.14 13.55 -1.63
N LEU A 407 -3.66 13.47 -0.40
CA LEU A 407 -4.45 13.79 0.78
C LEU A 407 -4.75 15.30 0.86
N ILE A 408 -6.01 15.66 1.02
CA ILE A 408 -6.46 17.06 1.13
C ILE A 408 -6.98 17.42 2.53
N GLY A 409 -6.93 16.50 3.49
CA GLY A 409 -7.32 16.72 4.88
C GLY A 409 -8.45 15.82 5.34
N TYR A 410 -9.08 16.21 6.45
CA TYR A 410 -10.14 15.45 7.10
C TYR A 410 -11.47 16.18 7.01
N ARG A 411 -12.59 15.43 6.92
CA ARG A 411 -13.94 15.97 6.90
C ARG A 411 -14.87 15.14 7.77
N GLU A 412 -15.75 15.83 8.47
CA GLU A 412 -16.79 15.20 9.27
C GLU A 412 -17.81 14.50 8.37
N ASN A 413 -18.14 13.25 8.72
CA ASN A 413 -19.19 12.47 8.07
C ASN A 413 -19.93 11.59 9.09
N PRO A 414 -21.19 11.21 8.81
CA PRO A 414 -21.99 10.36 9.69
C PRO A 414 -21.52 8.91 9.62
N LEU A 415 -20.36 8.63 10.20
CA LEU A 415 -19.74 7.32 10.24
C LEU A 415 -20.22 6.49 11.42
N VAL A 416 -20.34 5.18 11.21
CA VAL A 416 -20.76 4.22 12.22
C VAL A 416 -19.87 2.99 12.21
N LYS A 417 -19.63 2.41 13.38
CA LYS A 417 -19.01 1.08 13.49
C LYS A 417 -20.08 0.03 13.19
N LEU A 418 -19.77 -0.86 12.27
CA LEU A 418 -20.55 -2.03 11.92
C LEU A 418 -19.88 -3.25 12.53
N ASP A 419 -20.51 -3.85 13.51
CA ASP A 419 -20.05 -5.07 14.15
C ASP A 419 -20.70 -6.30 13.50
N ILE A 420 -19.90 -7.33 13.23
CA ILE A 420 -20.38 -8.62 12.75
C ILE A 420 -20.39 -9.62 13.92
N MET A 421 -21.55 -10.20 14.17
CA MET A 421 -21.76 -11.20 15.20
C MET A 421 -22.00 -12.56 14.58
N ILE A 422 -21.24 -13.57 15.01
CA ILE A 422 -21.40 -14.97 14.63
C ILE A 422 -21.80 -15.75 15.87
N ASN A 423 -22.93 -16.42 15.84
CA ASN A 423 -23.50 -17.13 17.00
C ASN A 423 -23.75 -16.24 18.24
N ALA A 424 -24.04 -14.95 18.01
CA ALA A 424 -24.21 -13.90 19.01
C ALA A 424 -22.90 -13.45 19.72
N GLU A 425 -21.74 -13.84 19.21
CA GLU A 425 -20.44 -13.35 19.66
C GLU A 425 -19.88 -12.39 18.62
N PRO A 426 -19.39 -11.20 19.01
CA PRO A 426 -18.77 -10.26 18.08
C PRO A 426 -17.43 -10.82 17.56
N VAL A 427 -17.17 -10.63 16.28
CA VAL A 427 -15.90 -10.98 15.65
C VAL A 427 -15.15 -9.69 15.31
N ASP A 428 -14.23 -9.32 16.17
CA ASP A 428 -13.51 -8.03 16.11
C ASP A 428 -12.82 -7.78 14.77
N ALA A 429 -12.27 -8.83 14.17
CA ALA A 429 -11.58 -8.78 12.88
C ALA A 429 -12.49 -8.48 11.69
N LEU A 430 -13.80 -8.64 11.83
CA LEU A 430 -14.80 -8.34 10.80
C LEU A 430 -15.50 -6.99 11.04
N ALA A 431 -15.12 -6.26 12.08
CA ALA A 431 -15.66 -4.94 12.36
C ALA A 431 -15.11 -3.91 11.36
N VAL A 432 -15.99 -3.05 10.84
CA VAL A 432 -15.62 -1.99 9.88
C VAL A 432 -16.29 -0.66 10.24
N ILE A 433 -15.62 0.45 9.91
CA ILE A 433 -16.23 1.79 10.01
C ILE A 433 -16.76 2.15 8.62
N VAL A 434 -18.04 2.45 8.54
CA VAL A 434 -18.73 2.73 7.28
C VAL A 434 -19.62 3.96 7.39
N HIS A 435 -19.92 4.58 6.26
CA HIS A 435 -20.93 5.64 6.21
C HIS A 435 -22.31 5.08 6.57
N ARG A 436 -23.09 5.84 7.38
CA ARG A 436 -24.39 5.36 7.88
C ARG A 436 -25.34 4.90 6.79
N ASP A 437 -25.38 5.61 5.67
CA ASP A 437 -26.29 5.29 4.57
C ASP A 437 -25.90 3.99 3.84
N LYS A 438 -24.61 3.63 3.84
CA LYS A 438 -24.09 2.39 3.25
C LYS A 438 -24.13 1.21 4.22
N ALA A 439 -24.29 1.45 5.53
CA ALA A 439 -24.16 0.43 6.57
C ALA A 439 -25.09 -0.78 6.36
N TYR A 440 -26.34 -0.55 5.92
CA TYR A 440 -27.27 -1.64 5.66
C TYR A 440 -26.82 -2.51 4.46
N GLY A 441 -26.42 -1.88 3.35
CA GLY A 441 -25.95 -2.58 2.15
C GLY A 441 -24.71 -3.42 2.44
N VAL A 442 -23.70 -2.81 3.08
CA VAL A 442 -22.45 -3.49 3.48
C VAL A 442 -22.75 -4.63 4.47
N GLY A 443 -23.55 -4.38 5.51
CA GLY A 443 -23.90 -5.39 6.50
C GLY A 443 -24.65 -6.58 5.90
N ARG A 444 -25.53 -6.33 4.94
CA ARG A 444 -26.24 -7.38 4.22
C ARG A 444 -25.30 -8.20 3.33
N ALA A 445 -24.47 -7.55 2.52
CA ALA A 445 -23.51 -8.23 1.65
C ALA A 445 -22.55 -9.10 2.45
N LEU A 446 -22.01 -8.57 3.57
CA LEU A 446 -21.15 -9.32 4.49
C LEU A 446 -21.87 -10.55 5.07
N THR A 447 -23.09 -10.39 5.60
CA THR A 447 -23.81 -11.52 6.21
C THR A 447 -24.19 -12.59 5.18
N GLU A 448 -24.54 -12.22 3.95
CA GLU A 448 -24.81 -13.14 2.85
C GLU A 448 -23.53 -13.90 2.45
N LYS A 449 -22.41 -13.21 2.27
CA LYS A 449 -21.12 -13.81 1.90
C LYS A 449 -20.60 -14.76 3.00
N LEU A 450 -20.63 -14.34 4.25
CA LEU A 450 -20.23 -15.19 5.39
C LEU A 450 -21.09 -16.45 5.52
N LYS A 451 -22.38 -16.38 5.21
CA LYS A 451 -23.27 -17.55 5.20
C LYS A 451 -22.86 -18.58 4.13
N GLU A 452 -22.30 -18.14 3.00
CA GLU A 452 -21.84 -19.05 1.94
C GLU A 452 -20.52 -19.73 2.32
N LEU A 453 -19.62 -19.00 2.97
CA LEU A 453 -18.25 -19.42 3.26
C LEU A 453 -18.14 -20.26 4.54
N ILE A 454 -18.91 -19.92 5.58
CA ILE A 454 -18.85 -20.65 6.86
C ILE A 454 -19.55 -22.00 6.71
N PRO A 455 -18.89 -23.12 7.05
CA PRO A 455 -19.47 -24.46 6.90
C PRO A 455 -20.65 -24.68 7.86
N ARG A 456 -21.52 -25.62 7.50
CA ARG A 456 -22.68 -25.98 8.32
C ARG A 456 -22.24 -26.71 9.60
N HIS A 457 -22.74 -26.23 10.74
CA HIS A 457 -22.54 -26.85 12.05
C HIS A 457 -23.69 -27.75 12.47
N GLN A 458 -23.51 -28.48 13.58
CA GLN A 458 -24.57 -29.34 14.18
C GLN A 458 -25.75 -28.51 14.72
N PHE A 459 -25.61 -27.21 14.87
CA PHE A 459 -26.62 -26.24 15.33
C PHE A 459 -26.78 -25.10 14.32
N LYS A 460 -27.87 -24.35 14.46
CA LYS A 460 -28.13 -23.17 13.65
C LYS A 460 -27.20 -22.02 14.08
N VAL A 461 -26.42 -21.46 13.15
CA VAL A 461 -25.52 -20.33 13.39
C VAL A 461 -26.17 -19.07 12.85
N PRO A 462 -26.61 -18.11 13.68
CA PRO A 462 -27.00 -16.79 13.24
C PRO A 462 -25.75 -15.96 12.91
N ILE A 463 -25.80 -15.22 11.81
CA ILE A 463 -24.81 -14.22 11.40
C ILE A 463 -25.56 -12.89 11.37
N GLN A 464 -25.07 -11.90 12.08
CA GLN A 464 -25.77 -10.62 12.25
C GLN A 464 -24.79 -9.47 12.07
N ALA A 465 -25.24 -8.42 11.37
CA ALA A 465 -24.54 -7.13 11.32
C ALA A 465 -25.31 -6.14 12.20
N SER A 466 -24.60 -5.44 13.07
CA SER A 466 -25.20 -4.51 14.03
C SER A 466 -24.45 -3.18 14.13
N ILE A 467 -25.19 -2.14 14.45
CA ILE A 467 -24.65 -0.82 14.84
C ILE A 467 -24.98 -0.64 16.33
N GLY A 468 -23.97 -0.79 17.18
CA GLY A 468 -24.17 -0.88 18.63
C GLY A 468 -25.11 -2.06 18.96
N SER A 469 -26.20 -1.79 19.68
CA SER A 469 -27.19 -2.82 20.06
C SER A 469 -28.20 -3.15 18.95
N LYS A 470 -28.26 -2.38 17.86
CA LYS A 470 -29.28 -2.53 16.81
C LYS A 470 -28.79 -3.42 15.70
N VAL A 471 -29.40 -4.60 15.53
CA VAL A 471 -29.17 -5.47 14.37
C VAL A 471 -29.83 -4.86 13.14
N ILE A 472 -29.04 -4.67 12.07
CA ILE A 472 -29.49 -4.08 10.80
C ILE A 472 -29.63 -5.12 9.67
N ALA A 473 -28.81 -6.18 9.70
CA ALA A 473 -28.92 -7.31 8.77
C ALA A 473 -28.72 -8.61 9.52
N SER A 474 -29.38 -9.68 9.08
CA SER A 474 -29.29 -10.99 9.74
C SER A 474 -29.50 -12.12 8.75
N GLU A 475 -28.55 -13.02 8.71
CA GLU A 475 -28.61 -14.29 8.00
C GLU A 475 -28.39 -15.47 8.94
N HIS A 476 -28.57 -16.68 8.45
CA HIS A 476 -28.31 -17.85 9.26
C HIS A 476 -27.88 -19.07 8.45
N ILE A 477 -26.96 -19.81 9.01
CA ILE A 477 -26.52 -21.10 8.49
C ILE A 477 -27.41 -22.19 9.10
N PRO A 478 -28.10 -23.01 8.29
CA PRO A 478 -28.95 -24.07 8.78
C PRO A 478 -28.11 -25.19 9.40
N ALA A 479 -28.60 -25.76 10.52
CA ALA A 479 -27.96 -26.88 11.17
C ALA A 479 -27.92 -28.13 10.30
N LEU A 480 -26.85 -28.91 10.37
CA LEU A 480 -26.80 -30.26 9.85
C LEU A 480 -27.92 -31.10 10.55
N ARG A 481 -28.80 -31.70 9.79
CA ARG A 481 -29.91 -32.52 10.30
C ARG A 481 -29.68 -33.97 9.94
N LYS A 482 -29.66 -34.83 10.98
CA LYS A 482 -29.84 -36.27 10.78
C LYS A 482 -31.33 -36.51 10.62
N ASP A 483 -31.74 -37.30 9.64
CA ASP A 483 -33.13 -37.72 9.50
C ASP A 483 -33.44 -38.74 10.62
N VAL A 484 -33.99 -38.21 11.73
CA VAL A 484 -34.37 -39.03 12.88
C VAL A 484 -35.69 -39.76 12.67
N LEU A 485 -36.39 -39.43 11.57
CA LEU A 485 -37.66 -40.01 11.20
C LEU A 485 -37.53 -41.16 10.19
N ALA A 486 -36.36 -41.34 9.56
CA ALA A 486 -36.12 -42.37 8.54
C ALA A 486 -36.50 -43.80 8.97
N LYS A 487 -36.41 -44.09 10.27
CA LYS A 487 -36.77 -45.39 10.85
C LYS A 487 -38.17 -45.43 11.47
N CYS A 488 -38.98 -44.38 11.31
CA CYS A 488 -40.34 -44.30 11.83
C CYS A 488 -41.34 -44.79 10.77
N TYR A 489 -41.52 -46.10 10.67
CA TYR A 489 -42.59 -46.71 9.89
C TYR A 489 -43.93 -46.52 10.61
N GLY A 490 -44.93 -45.97 9.93
CA GLY A 490 -46.30 -45.82 10.43
C GLY A 490 -46.69 -44.42 10.90
N GLY A 491 -47.97 -44.20 11.13
CA GLY A 491 -48.61 -42.91 11.37
C GLY A 491 -48.50 -42.32 12.76
N ASP A 492 -47.57 -42.79 13.64
CA ASP A 492 -47.45 -42.28 15.02
C ASP A 492 -46.84 -40.87 15.03
N ILE A 493 -47.72 -39.88 14.95
CA ILE A 493 -47.42 -38.45 14.97
C ILE A 493 -46.79 -38.06 16.32
N SER A 494 -47.21 -38.66 17.43
CA SER A 494 -46.70 -38.34 18.77
C SER A 494 -45.22 -38.72 18.92
N ARG A 495 -44.83 -39.88 18.41
CA ARG A 495 -43.44 -40.36 18.41
C ARG A 495 -42.56 -39.52 17.52
N LYS A 496 -43.03 -39.16 16.32
CA LYS A 496 -42.33 -38.25 15.40
C LYS A 496 -42.08 -36.90 16.06
N LYS A 497 -43.08 -36.32 16.72
CA LYS A 497 -42.98 -35.04 17.43
C LYS A 497 -41.99 -35.09 18.60
N LYS A 498 -42.01 -36.17 19.40
CA LYS A 498 -41.05 -36.37 20.51
C LYS A 498 -39.61 -36.50 20.02
N LEU A 499 -39.35 -37.22 18.91
CA LEU A 499 -38.01 -37.33 18.33
C LEU A 499 -37.49 -36.02 17.82
N LEU A 500 -38.30 -35.23 17.13
CA LEU A 500 -37.94 -33.87 16.65
C LEU A 500 -37.70 -32.93 17.84
N GLN A 501 -38.49 -32.97 18.90
CA GLN A 501 -38.28 -32.16 20.10
C GLN A 501 -36.97 -32.54 20.82
N LYS A 502 -36.66 -33.86 20.93
CA LYS A 502 -35.39 -34.33 21.50
C LYS A 502 -34.19 -33.85 20.68
N GLN A 503 -34.30 -33.90 19.34
CA GLN A 503 -33.28 -33.36 18.44
C GLN A 503 -33.11 -31.85 18.62
N ALA A 504 -34.21 -31.08 18.72
CA ALA A 504 -34.18 -29.63 18.93
C ALA A 504 -33.53 -29.25 20.28
N LYS A 505 -33.87 -29.99 21.39
CA LYS A 505 -33.23 -29.81 22.71
C LYS A 505 -31.74 -30.12 22.67
N GLY A 506 -31.33 -31.21 22.00
CA GLY A 506 -29.92 -31.57 21.81
C GLY A 506 -29.14 -30.49 21.07
N LYS A 507 -29.69 -29.96 19.98
CA LYS A 507 -29.08 -28.86 19.21
C LYS A 507 -28.97 -27.56 19.99
N LYS A 508 -29.97 -27.21 20.80
CA LYS A 508 -29.92 -26.04 21.70
C LYS A 508 -28.79 -26.19 22.74
N ARG A 509 -28.55 -27.39 23.24
CA ARG A 509 -27.46 -27.69 24.19
C ARG A 509 -26.09 -27.64 23.49
N MET A 510 -25.98 -28.12 22.24
CA MET A 510 -24.76 -28.04 21.45
C MET A 510 -24.41 -26.58 21.09
N LYS A 511 -25.41 -25.73 20.83
CA LYS A 511 -25.22 -24.30 20.56
C LYS A 511 -24.59 -23.56 21.74
N SER A 512 -24.92 -23.92 22.99
CA SER A 512 -24.37 -23.28 24.20
C SER A 512 -22.96 -23.73 24.58
N LEU A 513 -22.42 -24.76 23.92
CA LEU A 513 -21.11 -25.34 24.18
C LEU A 513 -20.16 -25.28 22.98
N GLY A 514 -20.70 -25.01 21.79
CA GLY A 514 -19.92 -25.06 20.55
C GLY A 514 -19.42 -23.67 20.10
N THR A 515 -18.13 -23.55 19.87
CA THR A 515 -17.53 -22.47 19.13
C THR A 515 -17.80 -22.65 17.63
N VAL A 516 -17.91 -21.56 16.91
CA VAL A 516 -18.02 -21.56 15.45
C VAL A 516 -16.64 -21.26 14.88
N ASP A 517 -16.11 -22.21 14.14
CA ASP A 517 -14.88 -22.03 13.42
C ASP A 517 -15.15 -21.17 12.17
N VAL A 518 -14.43 -20.06 12.03
CA VAL A 518 -14.57 -19.12 10.92
C VAL A 518 -13.37 -19.34 9.99
N PRO A 519 -13.58 -19.85 8.77
CA PRO A 519 -12.49 -20.12 7.86
C PRO A 519 -11.80 -18.84 7.38
N GLN A 520 -10.55 -18.95 6.97
CA GLN A 520 -9.72 -17.82 6.50
C GLN A 520 -10.39 -17.07 5.34
N GLU A 521 -11.03 -17.80 4.42
CA GLU A 521 -11.73 -17.21 3.27
C GLU A 521 -12.87 -16.26 3.72
N ALA A 522 -13.42 -16.44 4.90
CA ALA A 522 -14.45 -15.57 5.44
C ALA A 522 -13.90 -14.17 5.79
N PHE A 523 -12.66 -14.09 6.26
CA PHE A 523 -11.99 -12.79 6.52
C PHE A 523 -11.59 -12.12 5.22
N MET A 524 -11.12 -12.87 4.23
CA MET A 524 -10.80 -12.36 2.90
C MET A 524 -12.04 -11.85 2.14
N ALA A 525 -13.20 -12.41 2.42
CA ALA A 525 -14.46 -12.00 1.77
C ALA A 525 -14.88 -10.56 2.11
N VAL A 526 -14.45 -10.04 3.27
CA VAL A 526 -14.69 -8.65 3.68
C VAL A 526 -13.90 -7.67 2.80
N LEU A 527 -12.77 -8.12 2.24
CA LEU A 527 -11.91 -7.32 1.34
C LEU A 527 -12.51 -7.18 -0.07
N ARG A 528 -13.41 -8.09 -0.47
CA ARG A 528 -13.97 -8.21 -1.82
C ARG A 528 -15.50 -8.17 -1.77
N LEU A 529 -16.05 -7.11 -1.19
CA LEU A 529 -17.48 -6.81 -1.28
C LEU A 529 -17.70 -6.11 -2.62
N ASP A 530 -18.20 -6.86 -3.61
CA ASP A 530 -18.66 -6.34 -4.90
C ASP A 530 -19.90 -5.44 -4.75
#